data_785e1ae4915e2e2e5f83210219a08197
#
_entry.id   785e1ae4915e2e2e5f83210219a08197
#
_cell.length_a   1.000
_cell.length_b   1.000
_cell.length_c   1.000
_cell.angle_alpha   90.00
_cell.angle_beta   90.00
_cell.angle_gamma   90.00
#
_symmetry.space_group_name_H-M   'P 1'
#
loop_
_entity.id
_entity.type
_entity.pdbx_description
1 polymer ?
#
loop_
_entity_poly.entity_id
_entity_poly.type
_entity_poly.pdbx_seq_one_letter_code
_entity_poly.pdbx_strand_id
1 'polypeptide(L)'
;MCGNGFAYNETNILSVVDRAILTPAHMYKDNGIDPEGLLSTIPAIAHVLLGFCVGRLMLDGNKSEDRASFLNSQLITLLLVGVILTFSGFLLSYGCPINKKIWSPTYVLVTCGLASSFLALLIWIIDVKGYKKWSMFFEAFGVNPLFMYVLGGVLSILFGRISFPWGNSSIRLHGFFYNIV
;
A
#
# COMPACT_ATOMS: atom_id res chain seq x y z
N MET A 1 -15.25 -2.81 23.82
CA MET A 1 -15.63 -3.80 22.80
C MET A 1 -15.51 -3.19 21.38
N CYS A 2 -14.33 -2.69 21.01
CA CYS A 2 -14.10 -2.15 19.66
C CYS A 2 -13.73 -3.21 18.61
N GLY A 3 -13.54 -4.47 18.99
CA GLY A 3 -13.03 -5.51 18.12
C GLY A 3 -13.93 -5.90 16.93
N ASN A 4 -15.22 -5.70 17.02
CA ASN A 4 -16.15 -6.06 15.94
C ASN A 4 -16.52 -4.89 15.03
N GLY A 5 -16.23 -3.64 15.42
CA GLY A 5 -16.61 -2.44 14.66
C GLY A 5 -15.83 -2.25 13.36
N PHE A 6 -14.69 -2.92 13.20
CA PHE A 6 -13.83 -2.87 12.00
C PHE A 6 -13.55 -4.26 11.40
N ALA A 7 -14.23 -5.30 11.88
CA ALA A 7 -14.17 -6.61 11.24
C ALA A 7 -14.88 -6.56 9.88
N TYR A 8 -14.42 -7.39 8.94
CA TYR A 8 -15.05 -7.48 7.61
C TYR A 8 -16.36 -8.28 7.70
N ASN A 9 -17.41 -7.62 8.22
CA ASN A 9 -18.76 -8.16 8.33
C ASN A 9 -19.78 -7.05 8.12
N GLU A 10 -21.03 -7.41 7.93
CA GLU A 10 -22.13 -6.47 7.67
C GLU A 10 -22.45 -5.55 8.87
N THR A 11 -22.03 -5.92 10.07
CA THR A 11 -22.21 -5.13 11.30
C THR A 11 -21.09 -4.12 11.54
N ASN A 12 -20.14 -4.03 10.63
CA ASN A 12 -19.07 -3.05 10.64
C ASN A 12 -19.65 -1.63 10.58
N ILE A 13 -19.07 -0.72 11.36
CA ILE A 13 -19.52 0.68 11.44
C ILE A 13 -19.49 1.37 10.07
N LEU A 14 -18.48 1.06 9.22
CA LEU A 14 -18.39 1.56 7.85
C LEU A 14 -19.58 1.11 7.01
N SER A 15 -19.91 -0.19 7.05
CA SER A 15 -21.02 -0.78 6.30
C SER A 15 -22.37 -0.24 6.78
N VAL A 16 -22.52 0.01 8.08
CA VAL A 16 -23.76 0.58 8.64
C VAL A 16 -23.96 2.00 8.15
N VAL A 17 -22.91 2.83 8.19
CA VAL A 17 -22.97 4.22 7.72
C VAL A 17 -23.17 4.29 6.21
N ASP A 18 -22.42 3.51 5.44
CA ASP A 18 -22.53 3.52 3.98
C ASP A 18 -23.93 3.05 3.53
N ARG A 19 -24.51 2.02 4.16
CA ARG A 19 -25.90 1.61 3.88
C ARG A 19 -26.93 2.66 4.23
N ALA A 20 -26.70 3.41 5.31
CA ALA A 20 -27.63 4.47 5.72
C ALA A 20 -27.63 5.67 4.76
N ILE A 21 -26.47 5.95 4.13
CA ILE A 21 -26.28 7.13 3.26
C ILE A 21 -26.48 6.77 1.78
N LEU A 22 -25.84 5.69 1.31
CA LEU A 22 -25.82 5.33 -0.11
C LEU A 22 -26.99 4.43 -0.52
N THR A 23 -27.64 3.78 0.43
CA THR A 23 -28.61 2.69 0.23
C THR A 23 -28.00 1.45 -0.46
N PRO A 24 -28.48 0.23 -0.21
CA PRO A 24 -27.90 -1.00 -0.74
C PRO A 24 -27.81 -1.06 -2.28
N ALA A 25 -28.71 -0.38 -2.98
CA ALA A 25 -28.76 -0.36 -4.44
C ALA A 25 -27.56 0.36 -5.12
N HIS A 26 -26.85 1.20 -4.36
CA HIS A 26 -25.71 1.98 -4.86
C HIS A 26 -24.37 1.48 -4.32
N MET A 27 -24.36 0.36 -3.59
CA MET A 27 -23.15 -0.26 -3.04
C MET A 27 -22.56 -1.28 -4.00
N TYR A 28 -21.25 -1.48 -3.91
CA TYR A 28 -20.53 -2.42 -4.75
C TYR A 28 -21.07 -3.84 -4.54
N LYS A 29 -21.58 -4.47 -5.61
CA LYS A 29 -22.08 -5.87 -5.67
C LYS A 29 -23.19 -6.21 -4.67
N ASP A 30 -24.01 -5.29 -4.24
CA ASP A 30 -25.13 -5.49 -3.29
C ASP A 30 -24.74 -6.24 -1.99
N ASN A 31 -23.46 -6.24 -1.62
CA ASN A 31 -22.88 -7.08 -0.57
C ASN A 31 -22.84 -6.40 0.80
N GLY A 32 -23.66 -5.45 1.12
CA GLY A 32 -23.70 -4.85 2.47
C GLY A 32 -22.39 -4.27 3.02
N ILE A 33 -21.26 -4.48 2.35
CA ILE A 33 -19.93 -3.97 2.67
C ILE A 33 -19.33 -3.38 1.40
N ASP A 34 -19.19 -2.06 1.37
CA ASP A 34 -18.56 -1.37 0.25
C ASP A 34 -17.07 -1.12 0.53
N PRO A 35 -16.14 -1.72 -0.25
CA PRO A 35 -14.73 -1.43 -0.10
C PRO A 35 -14.35 0.00 -0.52
N GLU A 36 -15.22 0.69 -1.28
CA GLU A 36 -15.04 2.07 -1.74
C GLU A 36 -16.01 3.04 -1.07
N GLY A 37 -16.49 2.70 0.13
CA GLY A 37 -17.46 3.48 0.89
C GLY A 37 -16.99 4.88 1.30
N LEU A 38 -17.94 5.71 1.72
CA LEU A 38 -17.68 7.12 2.10
C LEU A 38 -16.73 7.22 3.29
N LEU A 39 -16.92 6.38 4.32
CA LEU A 39 -16.08 6.45 5.51
C LEU A 39 -14.65 5.96 5.25
N SER A 40 -14.44 5.01 4.33
CA SER A 40 -13.12 4.54 3.93
C SER A 40 -12.28 5.61 3.23
N THR A 41 -12.91 6.67 2.74
CA THR A 41 -12.24 7.83 2.14
C THR A 41 -11.39 8.60 3.16
N ILE A 42 -11.79 8.66 4.43
CA ILE A 42 -11.04 9.39 5.46
C ILE A 42 -9.63 8.82 5.68
N PRO A 43 -9.44 7.51 5.98
CA PRO A 43 -8.11 6.94 6.06
C PRO A 43 -7.38 6.94 4.71
N ALA A 44 -8.07 6.90 3.57
CA ALA A 44 -7.44 7.05 2.27
C ALA A 44 -6.82 8.45 2.08
N ILE A 45 -7.52 9.52 2.50
CA ILE A 45 -6.97 10.88 2.52
C ILE A 45 -5.73 10.95 3.44
N ALA A 46 -5.80 10.36 4.63
CA ALA A 46 -4.65 10.29 5.54
C ALA A 46 -3.44 9.60 4.89
N HIS A 47 -3.68 8.52 4.13
CA HIS A 47 -2.64 7.81 3.38
C HIS A 47 -1.95 8.72 2.36
N VAL A 48 -2.73 9.49 1.58
CA VAL A 48 -2.20 10.45 0.60
C VAL A 48 -1.42 11.56 1.28
N LEU A 49 -1.93 12.11 2.40
CA LEU A 49 -1.25 13.17 3.14
C LEU A 49 0.08 12.71 3.73
N LEU A 50 0.16 11.48 4.26
CA LEU A 50 1.42 10.89 4.73
C LEU A 50 2.42 10.76 3.58
N GLY A 51 1.98 10.27 2.41
CA GLY A 51 2.81 10.21 1.21
C GLY A 51 3.30 11.59 0.76
N PHE A 52 2.44 12.61 0.80
CA PHE A 52 2.80 13.99 0.50
C PHE A 52 3.86 14.54 1.48
N CYS A 53 3.70 14.30 2.78
CA CYS A 53 4.69 14.71 3.80
C CYS A 53 6.05 14.08 3.56
N VAL A 54 6.10 12.78 3.24
CA VAL A 54 7.35 12.09 2.90
C VAL A 54 7.97 12.68 1.63
N GLY A 55 7.17 12.89 0.58
CA GLY A 55 7.64 13.51 -0.66
C GLY A 55 8.22 14.91 -0.43
N ARG A 56 7.56 15.73 0.39
CA ARG A 56 8.05 17.06 0.74
C ARG A 56 9.36 17.01 1.53
N LEU A 57 9.47 16.10 2.49
CA LEU A 57 10.71 15.87 3.23
C LEU A 57 11.87 15.56 2.27
N MET A 58 11.62 14.78 1.22
CA MET A 58 12.63 14.43 0.22
C MET A 58 13.03 15.64 -0.65
N LEU A 59 12.05 16.47 -1.06
CA LEU A 59 12.30 17.62 -1.94
C LEU A 59 13.02 18.78 -1.23
N ASP A 60 12.70 19.02 0.03
CA ASP A 60 13.32 20.11 0.81
C ASP A 60 14.83 19.90 0.99
N GLY A 61 15.29 18.65 0.94
CA GLY A 61 16.69 18.29 1.04
C GLY A 61 17.57 18.62 -0.14
N ASN A 62 16.97 18.87 -1.26
CA ASN A 62 17.74 19.21 -2.47
C ASN A 62 18.29 20.66 -2.42
N LYS A 63 17.95 21.43 -1.40
CA LYS A 63 18.33 22.85 -1.21
C LYS A 63 19.45 23.05 -0.20
N SER A 64 19.91 22.01 0.51
CA SER A 64 20.92 22.18 1.55
C SER A 64 22.35 22.17 0.99
N GLU A 65 23.21 23.04 1.52
CA GLU A 65 24.62 23.15 1.12
C GLU A 65 25.43 21.90 1.51
N ASP A 66 25.07 21.21 2.58
CA ASP A 66 25.68 19.94 2.99
C ASP A 66 24.74 18.75 2.72
N ARG A 67 24.82 18.25 1.50
CA ARG A 67 23.99 17.14 1.03
C ARG A 67 24.16 15.85 1.84
N ALA A 68 25.38 15.55 2.31
CA ALA A 68 25.65 14.28 3.00
C ALA A 68 25.01 14.25 4.39
N SER A 69 25.17 15.35 5.16
CA SER A 69 24.54 15.50 6.47
C SER A 69 23.03 15.49 6.36
N PHE A 70 22.49 16.16 5.35
CA PHE A 70 21.06 16.22 5.10
C PHE A 70 20.47 14.84 4.75
N LEU A 71 21.11 14.07 3.85
CA LEU A 71 20.68 12.72 3.50
C LEU A 71 20.64 11.79 4.72
N ASN A 72 21.65 11.87 5.59
CA ASN A 72 21.66 11.10 6.83
C ASN A 72 20.51 11.48 7.76
N SER A 73 20.23 12.78 7.91
CA SER A 73 19.09 13.25 8.71
C SER A 73 17.75 12.78 8.16
N GLN A 74 17.54 12.86 6.85
CA GLN A 74 16.34 12.35 6.18
C GLN A 74 16.16 10.85 6.39
N LEU A 75 17.24 10.09 6.21
CA LEU A 75 17.24 8.65 6.37
C LEU A 75 16.82 8.24 7.78
N ILE A 76 17.42 8.88 8.81
CA ILE A 76 17.08 8.63 10.20
C ILE A 76 15.62 9.00 10.47
N THR A 77 15.17 10.15 9.98
CA THR A 77 13.78 10.60 10.15
C THR A 77 12.78 9.63 9.52
N LEU A 78 13.02 9.21 8.28
CA LEU A 78 12.14 8.25 7.58
C LEU A 78 12.12 6.90 8.28
N LEU A 79 13.28 6.42 8.75
CA LEU A 79 13.37 5.15 9.47
C LEU A 79 12.62 5.21 10.79
N LEU A 80 12.84 6.25 11.59
CA LEU A 80 12.18 6.43 12.89
C LEU A 80 10.66 6.57 12.72
N VAL A 81 10.22 7.45 11.81
CA VAL A 81 8.79 7.62 11.51
C VAL A 81 8.20 6.29 11.00
N GLY A 82 8.89 5.60 10.10
CA GLY A 82 8.47 4.31 9.59
C GLY A 82 8.28 3.26 10.68
N VAL A 83 9.24 3.12 11.59
CA VAL A 83 9.17 2.18 12.72
C VAL A 83 8.03 2.57 13.68
N ILE A 84 7.91 3.85 14.04
CA ILE A 84 6.85 4.33 14.94
C ILE A 84 5.47 4.08 14.34
N LEU A 85 5.25 4.41 13.06
CA LEU A 85 3.99 4.17 12.38
C LEU A 85 3.65 2.67 12.31
N THR A 86 4.62 1.84 11.95
CA THR A 86 4.44 0.37 11.86
C THR A 86 4.08 -0.19 13.23
N PHE A 87 4.84 0.16 14.25
CA PHE A 87 4.62 -0.34 15.61
C PHE A 87 3.28 0.14 16.19
N SER A 88 2.93 1.41 16.00
CA SER A 88 1.61 1.94 16.42
C SER A 88 0.46 1.25 15.67
N GLY A 89 0.61 0.96 14.39
CA GLY A 89 -0.36 0.21 13.61
C GLY A 89 -0.57 -1.21 14.13
N PHE A 90 0.50 -1.92 14.49
CA PHE A 90 0.39 -3.25 15.11
C PHE A 90 -0.21 -3.19 16.51
N LEU A 91 0.15 -2.22 17.34
CA LEU A 91 -0.47 -2.05 18.66
C LEU A 91 -1.98 -1.78 18.55
N LEU A 92 -2.38 -0.89 17.66
CA LEU A 92 -3.79 -0.59 17.43
C LEU A 92 -4.56 -1.75 16.78
N SER A 93 -3.86 -2.71 16.15
CA SER A 93 -4.51 -3.85 15.49
C SER A 93 -5.23 -4.79 16.45
N TYR A 94 -4.89 -4.77 17.74
CA TYR A 94 -5.64 -5.49 18.79
C TYR A 94 -7.07 -4.97 18.95
N GLY A 95 -7.30 -3.68 18.72
CA GLY A 95 -8.65 -3.06 18.80
C GLY A 95 -9.30 -2.83 17.44
N CYS A 96 -8.48 -2.63 16.40
CA CYS A 96 -8.92 -2.31 15.04
C CYS A 96 -8.16 -3.19 14.05
N PRO A 97 -8.74 -4.30 13.58
CA PRO A 97 -8.04 -5.25 12.68
C PRO A 97 -7.49 -4.58 11.43
N ILE A 98 -6.30 -5.02 11.00
CA ILE A 98 -5.68 -4.56 9.75
C ILE A 98 -6.47 -5.13 8.60
N ASN A 99 -7.19 -4.28 7.86
CA ASN A 99 -8.01 -4.72 6.75
C ASN A 99 -7.88 -3.78 5.55
N LYS A 100 -7.34 -4.31 4.45
CA LYS A 100 -7.18 -3.60 3.19
C LYS A 100 -8.52 -3.26 2.53
N LYS A 101 -9.52 -4.15 2.62
CA LYS A 101 -10.79 -3.98 1.89
C LYS A 101 -11.61 -2.79 2.40
N ILE A 102 -11.55 -2.50 3.68
CA ILE A 102 -12.24 -1.37 4.29
C ILE A 102 -11.30 -0.18 4.57
N TRP A 103 -10.06 -0.25 4.10
CA TRP A 103 -9.05 0.78 4.29
C TRP A 103 -8.89 1.21 5.74
N SER A 104 -8.74 0.23 6.66
CA SER A 104 -8.69 0.52 8.10
C SER A 104 -7.56 1.48 8.45
N PRO A 105 -7.72 2.34 9.49
CA PRO A 105 -6.64 3.23 9.94
C PRO A 105 -5.35 2.48 10.29
N THR A 106 -5.45 1.29 10.86
CA THR A 106 -4.31 0.41 11.18
C THR A 106 -3.60 -0.08 9.93
N TYR A 107 -4.34 -0.36 8.85
CA TYR A 107 -3.77 -0.69 7.55
C TYR A 107 -2.95 0.49 7.00
N VAL A 108 -3.47 1.70 7.08
CA VAL A 108 -2.74 2.93 6.64
C VAL A 108 -1.45 3.10 7.43
N LEU A 109 -1.49 2.99 8.76
CA LEU A 109 -0.32 3.13 9.62
C LEU A 109 0.77 2.10 9.29
N VAL A 110 0.39 0.82 9.19
CA VAL A 110 1.35 -0.25 8.90
C VAL A 110 1.94 -0.11 7.48
N THR A 111 1.11 0.16 6.49
CA THR A 111 1.59 0.28 5.10
C THR A 111 2.46 1.51 4.88
N CYS A 112 2.06 2.67 5.41
CA CYS A 112 2.87 3.88 5.35
C CYS A 112 4.18 3.73 6.14
N GLY A 113 4.13 3.08 7.29
CA GLY A 113 5.32 2.82 8.11
C GLY A 113 6.32 1.92 7.40
N LEU A 114 5.86 0.79 6.85
CA LEU A 114 6.71 -0.12 6.08
C LEU A 114 7.25 0.55 4.81
N ALA A 115 6.41 1.31 4.09
CA ALA A 115 6.83 2.03 2.88
C ALA A 115 7.90 3.09 3.19
N SER A 116 7.75 3.84 4.29
CA SER A 116 8.74 4.84 4.72
C SER A 116 10.07 4.18 5.12
N SER A 117 10.02 3.07 5.85
CA SER A 117 11.22 2.31 6.24
C SER A 117 11.91 1.71 5.02
N PHE A 118 11.15 1.18 4.07
CA PHE A 118 11.69 0.65 2.82
C PHE A 118 12.32 1.75 1.95
N LEU A 119 11.68 2.93 1.88
CA LEU A 119 12.24 4.09 1.19
C LEU A 119 13.58 4.51 1.82
N ALA A 120 13.66 4.57 3.15
CA ALA A 120 14.91 4.86 3.86
C ALA A 120 16.01 3.85 3.48
N LEU A 121 15.68 2.56 3.42
CA LEU A 121 16.62 1.52 2.99
C LEU A 121 17.10 1.75 1.55
N LEU A 122 16.20 2.09 0.63
CA LEU A 122 16.55 2.39 -0.76
C LEU A 122 17.48 3.60 -0.87
N ILE A 123 17.19 4.69 -0.17
CA ILE A 123 18.04 5.88 -0.11
C ILE A 123 19.44 5.52 0.40
N TRP A 124 19.50 4.73 1.47
CA TRP A 124 20.79 4.28 2.01
C TRP A 124 21.60 3.49 0.99
N ILE A 125 20.98 2.53 0.28
CA ILE A 125 21.67 1.68 -0.69
C ILE A 125 22.08 2.47 -1.93
N ILE A 126 21.19 3.30 -2.46
CA ILE A 126 21.39 3.99 -3.76
C ILE A 126 22.20 5.26 -3.58
N ASP A 127 21.83 6.12 -2.62
CA ASP A 127 22.41 7.45 -2.50
C ASP A 127 23.63 7.47 -1.56
N VAL A 128 23.59 6.73 -0.45
CA VAL A 128 24.70 6.72 0.51
C VAL A 128 25.76 5.69 0.09
N LYS A 129 25.39 4.47 -0.27
CA LYS A 129 26.33 3.43 -0.70
C LYS A 129 26.72 3.53 -2.18
N GLY A 130 25.99 4.26 -3.00
CA GLY A 130 26.29 4.49 -4.41
C GLY A 130 26.01 3.31 -5.33
N TYR A 131 25.25 2.30 -4.89
CA TYR A 131 24.87 1.16 -5.73
C TYR A 131 23.76 1.53 -6.73
N LYS A 132 24.10 2.26 -7.80
CA LYS A 132 23.12 2.80 -8.77
C LYS A 132 22.73 1.83 -9.90
N LYS A 133 23.46 0.73 -10.13
CA LYS A 133 23.23 -0.14 -11.29
C LYS A 133 21.81 -0.74 -11.34
N TRP A 134 21.25 -1.09 -10.20
CA TRP A 134 19.91 -1.68 -10.12
C TRP A 134 18.79 -0.64 -9.94
N SER A 135 19.13 0.62 -9.61
CA SER A 135 18.14 1.69 -9.49
C SER A 135 17.47 2.02 -10.82
N MET A 136 18.11 1.68 -11.96
CA MET A 136 17.54 1.85 -13.29
C MET A 136 16.15 1.17 -13.42
N PHE A 137 15.95 0.03 -12.75
CA PHE A 137 14.66 -0.64 -12.72
C PHE A 137 13.57 0.24 -12.07
N PHE A 138 13.83 0.81 -10.89
CA PHE A 138 12.89 1.70 -10.21
C PHE A 138 12.72 3.03 -10.94
N GLU A 139 13.78 3.54 -11.54
CA GLU A 139 13.75 4.76 -12.35
C GLU A 139 12.83 4.60 -13.56
N ALA A 140 12.88 3.46 -14.25
CA ALA A 140 11.98 3.15 -15.36
C ALA A 140 10.51 3.15 -14.94
N PHE A 141 10.19 2.64 -13.73
CA PHE A 141 8.84 2.71 -13.16
C PHE A 141 8.43 4.14 -12.81
N GLY A 142 9.37 4.93 -12.29
CA GLY A 142 9.11 6.32 -11.88
C GLY A 142 8.90 7.27 -13.06
N VAL A 143 9.65 7.07 -14.17
CA VAL A 143 9.55 7.92 -15.37
C VAL A 143 8.25 7.66 -16.16
N ASN A 144 7.79 6.41 -16.20
CA ASN A 144 6.61 6.02 -16.98
C ASN A 144 5.59 5.22 -16.13
N PRO A 145 5.03 5.80 -15.07
CA PRO A 145 4.13 5.06 -14.18
C PRO A 145 2.87 4.57 -14.87
N LEU A 146 2.30 5.35 -15.81
CA LEU A 146 1.12 4.97 -16.57
C LEU A 146 1.40 3.77 -17.47
N PHE A 147 2.53 3.79 -18.19
CA PHE A 147 2.93 2.65 -19.03
C PHE A 147 3.10 1.38 -18.21
N MET A 148 3.75 1.47 -17.05
CA MET A 148 3.95 0.32 -16.16
C MET A 148 2.64 -0.22 -15.57
N TYR A 149 1.70 0.67 -15.25
CA TYR A 149 0.36 0.27 -14.81
C TYR A 149 -0.39 -0.50 -15.91
N VAL A 150 -0.43 0.03 -17.13
CA VAL A 150 -1.06 -0.61 -18.29
C VAL A 150 -0.36 -1.94 -18.61
N LEU A 151 0.96 -1.95 -18.63
CA LEU A 151 1.75 -3.16 -18.87
C LEU A 151 1.44 -4.24 -17.83
N GLY A 152 1.39 -3.88 -16.54
CA GLY A 152 1.01 -4.81 -15.47
C GLY A 152 -0.39 -5.40 -15.66
N GLY A 153 -1.36 -4.58 -16.07
CA GLY A 153 -2.71 -5.03 -16.41
C GLY A 153 -2.74 -6.01 -17.59
N VAL A 154 -2.05 -5.66 -18.68
CA VAL A 154 -1.93 -6.52 -19.87
C VAL A 154 -1.24 -7.85 -19.53
N LEU A 155 -0.12 -7.80 -18.80
CA LEU A 155 0.58 -9.02 -18.36
C LEU A 155 -0.31 -9.90 -17.46
N SER A 156 -1.07 -9.31 -16.54
CA SER A 156 -2.01 -10.05 -15.68
C SER A 156 -3.07 -10.79 -16.50
N ILE A 157 -3.63 -10.13 -17.52
CA ILE A 157 -4.61 -10.75 -18.43
C ILE A 157 -3.96 -11.85 -19.25
N LEU A 158 -2.77 -11.62 -19.80
CA LEU A 158 -2.03 -12.62 -20.59
C LEU A 158 -1.70 -13.85 -19.74
N PHE A 159 -1.14 -13.67 -18.54
CA PHE A 159 -0.82 -14.76 -17.62
C PHE A 159 -2.07 -15.51 -17.15
N GLY A 160 -3.22 -14.82 -17.02
CA GLY A 160 -4.50 -15.46 -16.70
C GLY A 160 -5.06 -16.31 -17.84
N ARG A 161 -4.66 -16.04 -19.10
CA ARG A 161 -5.10 -16.79 -20.29
C ARG A 161 -4.17 -17.93 -20.69
N ILE A 162 -2.90 -17.86 -20.32
CA ILE A 162 -1.92 -18.91 -20.62
C ILE A 162 -2.22 -20.13 -19.73
N SER A 163 -2.59 -21.24 -20.35
CA SER A 163 -2.77 -22.54 -19.69
C SER A 163 -1.76 -23.54 -20.22
N PHE A 164 -1.13 -24.28 -19.31
CA PHE A 164 -0.22 -25.37 -19.66
C PHE A 164 -0.88 -26.71 -19.36
N PRO A 165 -0.72 -27.71 -20.25
CA PRO A 165 -1.14 -29.07 -19.94
C PRO A 165 -0.21 -29.64 -18.86
N TRP A 166 -0.76 -29.96 -17.69
CA TRP A 166 -0.05 -30.58 -16.58
C TRP A 166 -0.74 -31.90 -16.24
N GLY A 167 -0.18 -33.01 -16.70
CA GLY A 167 -0.80 -34.33 -16.52
C GLY A 167 -2.16 -34.43 -17.25
N ASN A 168 -3.20 -34.82 -16.52
CA ASN A 168 -4.57 -34.96 -17.05
C ASN A 168 -5.43 -33.68 -16.94
N SER A 169 -4.85 -32.55 -16.49
CA SER A 169 -5.58 -31.30 -16.28
C SER A 169 -4.81 -30.13 -16.89
N SER A 170 -5.52 -29.10 -17.37
CA SER A 170 -4.91 -27.82 -17.77
C SER A 170 -4.85 -26.89 -16.57
N ILE A 171 -3.64 -26.51 -16.16
CA ILE A 171 -3.44 -25.53 -15.09
C ILE A 171 -3.16 -24.17 -15.73
N ARG A 172 -3.89 -23.12 -15.31
CA ARG A 172 -3.58 -21.75 -15.72
C ARG A 172 -2.29 -21.30 -15.03
N LEU A 173 -1.45 -20.55 -15.73
CA LEU A 173 -0.19 -20.04 -15.18
C LEU A 173 -0.38 -19.32 -13.83
N HIS A 174 -1.45 -18.57 -13.69
CA HIS A 174 -1.85 -17.93 -12.45
C HIS A 174 -2.10 -18.95 -11.31
N GLY A 175 -2.79 -20.07 -11.60
CA GLY A 175 -3.03 -21.14 -10.62
C GLY A 175 -1.77 -21.92 -10.27
N PHE A 176 -0.81 -22.01 -11.18
CA PHE A 176 0.48 -22.66 -10.91
C PHE A 176 1.26 -21.92 -9.80
N PHE A 177 1.32 -20.60 -9.86
CA PHE A 177 1.99 -19.80 -8.80
C PHE A 177 1.27 -19.87 -7.45
N TYR A 178 -0.07 -19.98 -7.43
CA TYR A 178 -0.84 -20.11 -6.19
C TYR A 178 -0.77 -21.51 -5.56
N ASN A 179 -0.49 -22.56 -6.33
CA ASN A 179 -0.37 -23.92 -5.80
C ASN A 179 1.06 -24.28 -5.33
N ILE A 180 2.06 -23.42 -5.61
CA ILE A 180 3.45 -23.61 -5.18
C ILE A 180 3.74 -22.90 -3.83
N VAL A 181 2.93 -21.92 -3.44
CA VAL A 181 2.98 -21.19 -2.17
C VAL A 181 1.97 -21.77 -1.19
#